data_b212f76756af35bcdbca5fbeef08b95d
#
_entry.id   b212f76756af35bcdbca5fbeef08b95d
#
_cell.length_a   1.000
_cell.length_b   1.000
_cell.length_c   1.000
_cell.angle_alpha   90.00
_cell.angle_beta   90.00
_cell.angle_gamma   90.00
#
_symmetry.space_group_name_H-M   'P 1'
#
loop_
_entity.id
_entity.type
_entity.pdbx_description
1 polymer ?
#
loop_
_entity_poly.entity_id
_entity_poly.type
_entity_poly.pdbx_seq_one_letter_code
_entity_poly.pdbx_strand_id
1 'polypeptide(L)'
;NDNKQAVDVGLKYVNNDACYPSLMVVGQIMEAILSGKYDTHKIAVIISQTGGGCRASNYIGFIRRALKKAGYGYIPVISINLSGLEDNPGFKLTPNLILRGIYGAVFGDIFMKCVYRLRPYEAVPGSVNAMHRKWVKVCQDFVSNGYPSRRKFKRLCREIIEDFDNNIELLDIKKPRVGVVGEILVKFLPAANNYLVDLLESEGAEAVVPDLLDFLLYCFYNQNFKVEKLGFEKKKATTANLGIKALEWFRAPATEAFAASKHFTPPAKIQDLGKMASDIVSLGNQTGEGWFLTGEMLELIHSGAPNIVCTQPFACLPNHVVGKGVIKELRRRYPESNIVAIDFDPGASEVNQLNRLKLMLSTANKNLNK
;
A
#
# COMPACT_ATOMS: atom_id res chain seq x y z
N ASN A 1 -2.01 -2.82 -16.74
CA ASN A 1 -3.21 -3.65 -16.84
C ASN A 1 -3.66 -4.04 -15.42
N ASP A 2 -4.87 -3.66 -15.07
CA ASP A 2 -5.48 -3.87 -13.76
C ASP A 2 -6.80 -4.67 -13.84
N ASN A 3 -6.90 -5.56 -14.82
CA ASN A 3 -8.11 -6.34 -15.04
C ASN A 3 -8.00 -7.79 -14.51
N LYS A 4 -9.12 -8.46 -14.34
CA LYS A 4 -9.20 -9.86 -13.89
C LYS A 4 -8.57 -10.87 -14.87
N GLN A 5 -8.37 -10.52 -16.15
CA GLN A 5 -7.67 -11.38 -17.10
C GLN A 5 -6.24 -11.69 -16.68
N ALA A 6 -5.62 -10.78 -15.91
CA ALA A 6 -4.30 -11.01 -15.33
C ALA A 6 -4.27 -12.27 -14.46
N VAL A 7 -5.34 -12.57 -13.73
CA VAL A 7 -5.45 -13.79 -12.91
C VAL A 7 -5.40 -15.03 -13.81
N ASP A 8 -6.22 -15.08 -14.85
CA ASP A 8 -6.29 -16.22 -15.78
C ASP A 8 -4.97 -16.45 -16.52
N VAL A 9 -4.29 -15.36 -16.91
CA VAL A 9 -2.96 -15.45 -17.49
C VAL A 9 -1.94 -15.91 -16.46
N GLY A 10 -2.00 -15.40 -15.23
CA GLY A 10 -1.13 -15.81 -14.12
C GLY A 10 -1.21 -17.31 -13.84
N LEU A 11 -2.41 -17.87 -13.79
CA LEU A 11 -2.66 -19.30 -13.57
C LEU A 11 -2.05 -20.22 -14.65
N LYS A 12 -1.76 -19.71 -15.85
CA LYS A 12 -1.08 -20.49 -16.91
C LYS A 12 0.44 -20.65 -16.67
N TYR A 13 1.03 -19.71 -15.92
CA TYR A 13 2.48 -19.62 -15.76
C TYR A 13 2.97 -19.82 -14.34
N VAL A 14 2.13 -19.59 -13.34
CA VAL A 14 2.44 -19.75 -11.92
C VAL A 14 1.57 -20.88 -11.36
N ASN A 15 2.15 -21.65 -10.45
CA ASN A 15 1.40 -22.71 -9.77
C ASN A 15 0.28 -22.09 -8.93
N ASN A 16 -0.91 -22.67 -8.95
CA ASN A 16 -2.08 -22.21 -8.19
C ASN A 16 -1.88 -22.26 -6.67
N ASP A 17 -0.92 -23.06 -6.17
CA ASP A 17 -0.50 -23.06 -4.76
C ASP A 17 0.33 -21.85 -4.35
N ALA A 18 0.76 -21.03 -5.30
CA ALA A 18 1.44 -19.77 -5.00
C ALA A 18 0.45 -18.75 -4.43
N CYS A 19 0.97 -17.78 -3.67
CA CYS A 19 0.12 -16.74 -3.11
C CYS A 19 -0.53 -15.89 -4.22
N TYR A 20 -1.74 -15.42 -3.99
CA TYR A 20 -2.52 -14.62 -4.94
C TYR A 20 -1.76 -13.44 -5.54
N PRO A 21 -1.00 -12.61 -4.77
CA PRO A 21 -0.18 -11.55 -5.36
C PRO A 21 0.81 -12.01 -6.42
N SER A 22 1.38 -13.21 -6.29
CA SER A 22 2.30 -13.73 -7.30
C SER A 22 1.61 -14.05 -8.62
N LEU A 23 0.37 -14.54 -8.56
CA LEU A 23 -0.47 -14.76 -9.73
C LEU A 23 -0.79 -13.46 -10.44
N MET A 24 -1.18 -12.43 -9.68
CA MET A 24 -1.49 -11.10 -10.20
C MET A 24 -0.28 -10.45 -10.86
N VAL A 25 0.86 -10.41 -10.18
CA VAL A 25 2.09 -9.78 -10.69
C VAL A 25 2.57 -10.45 -11.98
N VAL A 26 2.68 -11.78 -11.97
CA VAL A 26 3.12 -12.52 -13.16
C VAL A 26 2.08 -12.40 -14.27
N GLY A 27 0.80 -12.47 -13.94
CA GLY A 27 -0.29 -12.35 -14.89
C GLY A 27 -0.31 -11.00 -15.61
N GLN A 28 -0.21 -9.89 -14.89
CA GLN A 28 -0.17 -8.53 -15.46
C GLN A 28 1.05 -8.33 -16.37
N ILE A 29 2.22 -8.82 -15.97
CA ILE A 29 3.44 -8.75 -16.78
C ILE A 29 3.27 -9.59 -18.06
N MET A 30 2.83 -10.82 -17.93
CA MET A 30 2.64 -11.70 -19.07
C MET A 30 1.54 -11.22 -20.03
N GLU A 31 0.43 -10.71 -19.49
CA GLU A 31 -0.63 -10.11 -20.29
C GLU A 31 -0.11 -8.92 -21.12
N ALA A 32 0.68 -8.03 -20.51
CA ALA A 32 1.28 -6.91 -21.20
C ALA A 32 2.21 -7.38 -22.35
N ILE A 33 3.05 -8.37 -22.09
CA ILE A 33 3.99 -8.93 -23.07
C ILE A 33 3.25 -9.63 -24.22
N LEU A 34 2.26 -10.44 -23.90
CA LEU A 34 1.46 -11.20 -24.87
C LEU A 34 0.48 -10.35 -25.67
N SER A 35 0.20 -9.12 -25.24
CA SER A 35 -0.75 -8.21 -25.90
C SER A 35 -0.32 -7.76 -27.30
N GLY A 36 0.95 -7.94 -27.67
CA GLY A 36 1.51 -7.44 -28.93
C GLY A 36 1.65 -5.92 -29.01
N LYS A 37 1.32 -5.17 -27.94
CA LYS A 37 1.37 -3.70 -27.91
C LYS A 37 2.79 -3.14 -27.75
N TYR A 38 3.74 -3.97 -27.33
CA TYR A 38 5.09 -3.55 -27.00
C TYR A 38 6.11 -4.31 -27.86
N ASP A 39 7.15 -3.62 -28.30
CA ASP A 39 8.32 -4.25 -28.90
C ASP A 39 9.12 -4.97 -27.80
N THR A 40 9.01 -6.29 -27.77
CA THR A 40 9.60 -7.13 -26.71
C THR A 40 11.13 -7.12 -26.69
N HIS A 41 11.77 -6.60 -27.74
CA HIS A 41 13.22 -6.40 -27.77
C HIS A 41 13.67 -5.06 -27.18
N LYS A 42 12.72 -4.18 -26.81
CA LYS A 42 12.99 -2.84 -26.26
C LYS A 42 12.42 -2.65 -24.86
N ILE A 43 11.98 -3.71 -24.20
CA ILE A 43 11.43 -3.66 -22.86
C ILE A 43 12.29 -4.45 -21.86
N ALA A 44 12.14 -4.11 -20.59
CA ALA A 44 12.63 -4.88 -19.45
C ALA A 44 11.55 -4.92 -18.38
N VAL A 45 11.52 -5.99 -17.60
CA VAL A 45 10.66 -6.11 -16.42
C VAL A 45 11.45 -5.63 -15.21
N ILE A 46 10.83 -4.80 -14.38
CA ILE A 46 11.40 -4.34 -13.11
C ILE A 46 10.48 -4.79 -11.99
N ILE A 47 11.03 -5.40 -10.95
CA ILE A 47 10.28 -5.82 -9.77
C ILE A 47 11.09 -5.57 -8.49
N SER A 48 10.41 -5.21 -7.41
CA SER A 48 11.01 -5.18 -6.07
C SER A 48 11.15 -6.60 -5.51
N GLN A 49 12.21 -6.82 -4.72
CA GLN A 49 12.50 -8.08 -4.07
C GLN A 49 12.72 -7.81 -2.57
N THR A 50 11.81 -8.33 -1.73
CA THR A 50 11.78 -7.95 -0.30
C THR A 50 12.84 -8.65 0.54
N GLY A 51 13.24 -9.87 0.16
CA GLY A 51 14.05 -10.75 1.02
C GLY A 51 13.24 -11.34 2.19
N GLY A 52 13.78 -12.38 2.84
CA GLY A 52 13.14 -13.04 3.98
C GLY A 52 12.14 -14.14 3.60
N GLY A 53 11.27 -14.52 4.54
CA GLY A 53 10.38 -15.69 4.44
C GLY A 53 9.12 -15.48 3.59
N CYS A 54 8.89 -14.31 3.03
CA CYS A 54 7.77 -14.03 2.14
C CYS A 54 8.06 -14.49 0.70
N ARG A 55 7.03 -14.99 0.00
CA ARG A 55 7.16 -15.41 -1.42
C ARG A 55 7.51 -14.24 -2.35
N ALA A 56 7.22 -13.00 -1.98
CA ALA A 56 7.64 -11.81 -2.72
C ALA A 56 9.16 -11.74 -2.95
N SER A 57 9.95 -12.42 -2.13
CA SER A 57 11.40 -12.60 -2.34
C SER A 57 11.72 -13.38 -3.62
N ASN A 58 10.79 -14.17 -4.17
CA ASN A 58 11.00 -15.03 -5.33
C ASN A 58 10.05 -14.75 -6.49
N TYR A 59 9.30 -13.67 -6.50
CA TYR A 59 8.46 -13.31 -7.68
C TYR A 59 9.30 -13.16 -8.94
N ILE A 60 10.53 -12.67 -8.82
CA ILE A 60 11.47 -12.58 -9.93
C ILE A 60 11.75 -13.94 -10.58
N GLY A 61 11.87 -15.00 -9.80
CA GLY A 61 12.03 -16.37 -10.28
C GLY A 61 10.79 -16.86 -11.03
N PHE A 62 9.59 -16.54 -10.57
CA PHE A 62 8.34 -16.86 -11.25
C PHE A 62 8.22 -16.13 -12.58
N ILE A 63 8.55 -14.83 -12.63
CA ILE A 63 8.55 -14.01 -13.85
C ILE A 63 9.52 -14.60 -14.87
N ARG A 64 10.76 -14.88 -14.48
CA ARG A 64 11.77 -15.48 -15.37
C ARG A 64 11.33 -16.82 -15.95
N ARG A 65 10.72 -17.66 -15.11
CA ARG A 65 10.15 -18.96 -15.54
C ARG A 65 9.00 -18.76 -16.52
N ALA A 66 8.08 -17.83 -16.25
CA ALA A 66 6.95 -17.51 -17.11
C ALA A 66 7.42 -17.02 -18.49
N LEU A 67 8.35 -16.06 -18.51
CA LEU A 67 8.97 -15.56 -19.73
C LEU A 67 9.61 -16.69 -20.54
N LYS A 68 10.41 -17.53 -19.90
CA LYS A 68 11.06 -18.68 -20.58
C LYS A 68 10.03 -19.64 -21.19
N LYS A 69 8.97 -19.97 -20.40
CA LYS A 69 7.88 -20.88 -20.85
C LYS A 69 7.12 -20.31 -22.05
N ALA A 70 6.98 -18.98 -22.11
CA ALA A 70 6.28 -18.28 -23.18
C ALA A 70 7.18 -17.94 -24.40
N GLY A 71 8.46 -18.29 -24.40
CA GLY A 71 9.40 -17.97 -25.49
C GLY A 71 10.05 -16.59 -25.42
N TYR A 72 9.83 -15.84 -24.33
CA TYR A 72 10.36 -14.48 -24.10
C TYR A 72 11.53 -14.44 -23.11
N GLY A 73 12.25 -15.54 -22.94
CA GLY A 73 13.35 -15.63 -21.96
C GLY A 73 14.52 -14.66 -22.17
N TYR A 74 14.56 -13.97 -23.31
CA TYR A 74 15.52 -12.90 -23.61
C TYR A 74 15.18 -11.55 -22.98
N ILE A 75 13.95 -11.35 -22.48
CA ILE A 75 13.55 -10.09 -21.84
C ILE A 75 14.26 -10.00 -20.48
N PRO A 76 15.02 -8.90 -20.22
CA PRO A 76 15.70 -8.72 -18.94
C PRO A 76 14.70 -8.55 -17.79
N VAL A 77 14.97 -9.19 -16.65
CA VAL A 77 14.21 -8.99 -15.41
C VAL A 77 15.13 -8.42 -14.35
N ILE A 78 14.86 -7.19 -13.95
CA ILE A 78 15.67 -6.38 -13.04
C ILE A 78 15.08 -6.46 -11.64
N SER A 79 15.91 -6.83 -10.66
CA SER A 79 15.57 -6.84 -9.25
C SER A 79 15.93 -5.51 -8.60
N ILE A 80 14.93 -4.82 -8.01
CA ILE A 80 15.19 -3.71 -7.10
C ILE A 80 15.21 -4.28 -5.69
N ASN A 81 16.40 -4.46 -5.13
CA ASN A 81 16.58 -4.94 -3.76
C ASN A 81 17.61 -4.09 -3.02
N LEU A 82 17.36 -3.87 -1.72
CA LEU A 82 18.27 -3.15 -0.83
C LEU A 82 19.22 -4.08 -0.07
N SER A 83 19.05 -5.39 -0.22
CA SER A 83 19.79 -6.42 0.51
C SER A 83 20.91 -7.10 -0.31
N GLY A 84 21.13 -6.66 -1.55
CA GLY A 84 22.17 -7.23 -2.41
C GLY A 84 21.87 -8.68 -2.83
N LEU A 85 20.57 -9.05 -2.97
CA LEU A 85 20.16 -10.41 -3.33
C LEU A 85 20.55 -10.79 -4.75
N GLU A 86 20.58 -9.81 -5.66
CA GLU A 86 20.96 -9.99 -7.08
C GLU A 86 21.67 -8.77 -7.62
N ASP A 87 22.63 -9.01 -8.50
CA ASP A 87 23.26 -7.98 -9.33
C ASP A 87 22.50 -7.82 -10.63
N ASN A 88 22.33 -6.57 -11.06
CA ASN A 88 21.65 -6.24 -12.33
C ASN A 88 22.63 -5.55 -13.27
N PRO A 89 23.42 -6.29 -14.07
CA PRO A 89 24.35 -5.69 -15.00
C PRO A 89 23.64 -4.77 -16.00
N GLY A 90 24.14 -3.54 -16.14
CA GLY A 90 23.55 -2.54 -17.04
C GLY A 90 22.43 -1.68 -16.45
N PHE A 91 21.86 -2.02 -15.28
CA PHE A 91 20.89 -1.17 -14.57
C PHE A 91 21.54 -0.53 -13.32
N LYS A 92 21.50 0.79 -13.27
CA LYS A 92 22.02 1.55 -12.12
C LYS A 92 20.93 2.39 -11.48
N LEU A 93 20.68 2.16 -10.18
CA LEU A 93 19.87 3.06 -9.36
C LEU A 93 20.64 4.36 -9.13
N THR A 94 20.38 5.37 -9.95
CA THR A 94 20.99 6.68 -9.79
C THR A 94 20.36 7.45 -8.63
N PRO A 95 21.08 8.36 -7.94
CA PRO A 95 20.49 9.21 -6.90
C PRO A 95 19.28 10.01 -7.39
N ASN A 96 19.31 10.45 -8.65
CA ASN A 96 18.17 11.15 -9.25
C ASN A 96 16.94 10.25 -9.41
N LEU A 97 17.11 8.99 -9.82
CA LEU A 97 16.01 8.03 -9.94
C LEU A 97 15.40 7.73 -8.56
N ILE A 98 16.25 7.51 -7.55
CA ILE A 98 15.79 7.30 -6.16
C ILE A 98 15.01 8.50 -5.66
N LEU A 99 15.52 9.73 -5.86
CA LEU A 99 14.87 10.95 -5.44
C LEU A 99 13.49 11.12 -6.10
N ARG A 100 13.39 10.85 -7.41
CA ARG A 100 12.12 10.86 -8.15
C ARG A 100 11.14 9.84 -7.60
N GLY A 101 11.61 8.63 -7.28
CA GLY A 101 10.79 7.57 -6.69
C GLY A 101 10.23 7.98 -5.32
N ILE A 102 11.05 8.58 -4.46
CA ILE A 102 10.61 9.07 -3.14
C ILE A 102 9.56 10.18 -3.29
N TYR A 103 9.81 11.17 -4.17
CA TYR A 103 8.82 12.23 -4.40
C TYR A 103 7.52 11.70 -4.99
N GLY A 104 7.62 10.74 -5.92
CA GLY A 104 6.44 10.07 -6.48
C GLY A 104 5.62 9.34 -5.42
N ALA A 105 6.28 8.62 -4.51
CA ALA A 105 5.62 7.94 -3.40
C ALA A 105 4.91 8.92 -2.45
N VAL A 106 5.56 10.02 -2.07
CA VAL A 106 4.93 11.05 -1.21
C VAL A 106 3.73 11.69 -1.91
N PHE A 107 3.81 12.01 -3.20
CA PHE A 107 2.65 12.53 -3.94
C PHE A 107 1.52 11.51 -4.04
N GLY A 108 1.84 10.22 -4.23
CA GLY A 108 0.86 9.14 -4.23
C GLY A 108 0.09 9.07 -2.91
N ASP A 109 0.79 9.12 -1.78
CA ASP A 109 0.17 9.10 -0.46
C ASP A 109 -0.66 10.37 -0.20
N ILE A 110 -0.20 11.56 -0.63
CA ILE A 110 -0.98 12.80 -0.57
C ILE A 110 -2.29 12.65 -1.34
N PHE A 111 -2.24 12.19 -2.60
CA PHE A 111 -3.43 12.05 -3.42
C PHE A 111 -4.40 11.01 -2.86
N MET A 112 -3.90 9.86 -2.43
CA MET A 112 -4.73 8.83 -1.83
C MET A 112 -5.48 9.36 -0.60
N LYS A 113 -4.77 10.02 0.31
CA LYS A 113 -5.36 10.62 1.52
C LYS A 113 -6.37 11.71 1.19
N CYS A 114 -6.05 12.64 0.30
CA CYS A 114 -6.95 13.73 -0.07
C CYS A 114 -8.20 13.22 -0.80
N VAL A 115 -8.03 12.33 -1.77
CA VAL A 115 -9.15 11.82 -2.58
C VAL A 115 -10.09 10.98 -1.74
N TYR A 116 -9.60 10.01 -0.99
CA TYR A 116 -10.46 9.10 -0.21
C TYR A 116 -11.15 9.80 0.96
N ARG A 117 -10.54 10.86 1.50
CA ARG A 117 -11.14 11.67 2.55
C ARG A 117 -12.26 12.57 2.04
N LEU A 118 -12.13 13.19 0.86
CA LEU A 118 -13.07 14.22 0.40
C LEU A 118 -14.14 13.68 -0.57
N ARG A 119 -13.79 12.73 -1.43
CA ARG A 119 -14.68 12.22 -2.48
C ARG A 119 -16.04 11.71 -1.95
N PRO A 120 -16.12 11.01 -0.81
CA PRO A 120 -17.41 10.60 -0.26
C PRO A 120 -18.32 11.75 0.17
N TYR A 121 -17.79 12.94 0.35
CA TYR A 121 -18.49 14.13 0.87
C TYR A 121 -18.64 15.25 -0.15
N GLU A 122 -18.11 15.11 -1.37
CA GLU A 122 -18.16 16.18 -2.38
C GLU A 122 -19.61 16.59 -2.71
N ALA A 123 -19.90 17.89 -2.67
CA ALA A 123 -21.23 18.42 -3.03
C ALA A 123 -21.43 18.41 -4.55
N VAL A 124 -20.35 18.62 -5.31
CA VAL A 124 -20.36 18.54 -6.78
C VAL A 124 -19.69 17.25 -7.21
N PRO A 125 -20.47 16.25 -7.69
CA PRO A 125 -19.94 14.95 -8.08
C PRO A 125 -18.81 15.04 -9.11
N GLY A 126 -17.67 14.40 -8.80
CA GLY A 126 -16.49 14.38 -9.66
C GLY A 126 -15.52 15.55 -9.49
N SER A 127 -15.82 16.54 -8.64
CA SER A 127 -14.93 17.68 -8.34
C SER A 127 -13.59 17.23 -7.78
N VAL A 128 -13.59 16.30 -6.83
CA VAL A 128 -12.37 15.71 -6.24
C VAL A 128 -11.53 14.99 -7.30
N ASN A 129 -12.17 14.20 -8.16
CA ASN A 129 -11.47 13.49 -9.24
C ASN A 129 -10.93 14.45 -10.31
N ALA A 130 -11.60 15.56 -10.57
CA ALA A 130 -11.11 16.59 -11.51
C ALA A 130 -9.87 17.29 -10.94
N MET A 131 -9.89 17.65 -9.66
CA MET A 131 -8.73 18.22 -8.95
C MET A 131 -7.56 17.24 -8.90
N HIS A 132 -7.81 15.98 -8.62
CA HIS A 132 -6.80 14.93 -8.67
C HIS A 132 -6.12 14.86 -10.04
N ARG A 133 -6.88 14.77 -11.14
CA ARG A 133 -6.31 14.77 -12.51
C ARG A 133 -5.45 15.99 -12.81
N LYS A 134 -5.87 17.19 -12.38
CA LYS A 134 -5.10 18.43 -12.51
C LYS A 134 -3.73 18.29 -11.86
N TRP A 135 -3.70 17.89 -10.59
CA TRP A 135 -2.48 17.84 -9.81
C TRP A 135 -1.56 16.66 -10.17
N VAL A 136 -2.13 15.52 -10.55
CA VAL A 136 -1.34 14.38 -11.05
C VAL A 136 -0.49 14.80 -12.24
N LYS A 137 -1.04 15.54 -13.20
CA LYS A 137 -0.29 16.05 -14.37
C LYS A 137 0.87 16.95 -13.94
N VAL A 138 0.64 17.88 -13.02
CA VAL A 138 1.70 18.76 -12.48
C VAL A 138 2.81 17.98 -11.79
N CYS A 139 2.45 16.97 -10.99
CA CYS A 139 3.43 16.11 -10.31
C CYS A 139 4.19 15.21 -11.28
N GLN A 140 3.53 14.66 -12.30
CA GLN A 140 4.18 13.89 -13.37
C GLN A 140 5.22 14.74 -14.10
N ASP A 141 4.87 15.96 -14.49
CA ASP A 141 5.80 16.89 -15.14
C ASP A 141 6.97 17.25 -14.19
N PHE A 142 6.71 17.44 -12.91
CA PHE A 142 7.76 17.71 -11.93
C PHE A 142 8.73 16.55 -11.76
N VAL A 143 8.23 15.33 -11.69
CA VAL A 143 9.04 14.12 -11.49
C VAL A 143 9.77 13.73 -12.79
N SER A 144 9.20 13.98 -13.98
CA SER A 144 9.75 13.57 -15.26
C SER A 144 10.83 14.50 -15.78
N ASN A 145 10.74 15.80 -15.49
CA ASN A 145 11.58 16.82 -16.09
C ASN A 145 12.74 17.26 -15.19
N GLY A 146 13.98 17.26 -15.74
CA GLY A 146 15.17 17.78 -15.10
C GLY A 146 15.54 17.11 -13.77
N TYR A 147 16.24 17.83 -12.89
CA TYR A 147 16.55 17.40 -11.53
C TYR A 147 15.50 17.99 -10.57
N PRO A 148 14.69 17.16 -9.87
CA PRO A 148 13.58 17.70 -9.07
C PRO A 148 14.07 18.47 -7.86
N SER A 149 13.73 19.75 -7.82
CA SER A 149 14.11 20.67 -6.75
C SER A 149 13.30 20.44 -5.48
N ARG A 150 13.97 20.28 -4.32
CA ARG A 150 13.30 20.17 -3.02
C ARG A 150 12.44 21.40 -2.68
N ARG A 151 12.87 22.61 -3.04
CA ARG A 151 12.08 23.84 -2.79
C ARG A 151 10.77 23.80 -3.55
N LYS A 152 10.79 23.36 -4.82
CA LYS A 152 9.58 23.21 -5.63
C LYS A 152 8.71 22.06 -5.10
N PHE A 153 9.31 20.93 -4.69
CA PHE A 153 8.60 19.82 -4.06
C PHE A 153 7.84 20.25 -2.80
N LYS A 154 8.52 20.96 -1.86
CA LYS A 154 7.90 21.48 -0.64
C LYS A 154 6.70 22.39 -0.96
N ARG A 155 6.85 23.26 -1.96
CA ARG A 155 5.77 24.15 -2.41
C ARG A 155 4.59 23.34 -2.97
N LEU A 156 4.85 22.36 -3.84
CA LEU A 156 3.80 21.51 -4.42
C LEU A 156 3.03 20.71 -3.36
N CYS A 157 3.71 20.09 -2.39
CA CYS A 157 3.01 19.40 -1.30
C CYS A 157 2.00 20.30 -0.60
N ARG A 158 2.42 21.55 -0.28
CA ARG A 158 1.54 22.52 0.37
C ARG A 158 0.39 22.95 -0.54
N GLU A 159 0.68 23.38 -1.77
CA GLU A 159 -0.32 23.83 -2.74
C GLU A 159 -1.37 22.78 -3.04
N ILE A 160 -0.98 21.50 -3.17
CA ILE A 160 -1.92 20.39 -3.39
C ILE A 160 -2.86 20.26 -2.20
N ILE A 161 -2.32 20.17 -0.99
CA ILE A 161 -3.12 19.93 0.20
C ILE A 161 -4.05 21.11 0.48
N GLU A 162 -3.57 22.35 0.33
CA GLU A 162 -4.35 23.58 0.47
C GLU A 162 -5.48 23.65 -0.58
N ASP A 163 -5.21 23.24 -1.84
CA ASP A 163 -6.22 23.26 -2.91
C ASP A 163 -7.35 22.26 -2.62
N PHE A 164 -7.02 21.03 -2.19
CA PHE A 164 -8.01 20.06 -1.75
C PHE A 164 -8.78 20.50 -0.50
N ASP A 165 -8.10 21.10 0.48
CA ASP A 165 -8.69 21.49 1.77
C ASP A 165 -9.66 22.68 1.66
N ASN A 166 -9.43 23.59 0.71
CA ASN A 166 -10.18 24.84 0.63
C ASN A 166 -11.09 24.99 -0.60
N ASN A 167 -10.86 24.24 -1.68
CA ASN A 167 -11.55 24.46 -2.95
C ASN A 167 -12.48 23.30 -3.36
N ILE A 168 -12.72 22.35 -2.45
CA ILE A 168 -13.76 21.31 -2.62
C ILE A 168 -14.92 21.65 -1.68
N GLU A 169 -16.09 21.87 -2.28
CA GLU A 169 -17.34 22.03 -1.52
C GLU A 169 -17.81 20.68 -1.00
N LEU A 170 -18.07 20.61 0.31
CA LEU A 170 -18.40 19.37 1.00
C LEU A 170 -19.83 19.45 1.58
N LEU A 171 -20.54 18.32 1.52
CA LEU A 171 -21.80 18.10 2.21
C LEU A 171 -21.55 17.94 3.71
N ASP A 172 -22.40 18.54 4.53
CA ASP A 172 -22.38 18.36 5.99
C ASP A 172 -23.11 17.07 6.39
N ILE A 173 -22.49 15.95 6.07
CA ILE A 173 -23.00 14.59 6.38
C ILE A 173 -21.94 13.79 7.10
N LYS A 174 -22.38 12.81 7.88
CA LYS A 174 -21.49 11.85 8.53
C LYS A 174 -21.56 10.50 7.83
N LYS A 175 -20.40 9.89 7.62
CA LYS A 175 -20.29 8.54 7.05
C LYS A 175 -19.43 7.67 7.97
N PRO A 176 -19.70 6.36 8.05
CA PRO A 176 -18.83 5.45 8.77
C PRO A 176 -17.46 5.40 8.11
N ARG A 177 -16.42 5.58 8.90
CA ARG A 177 -15.04 5.48 8.45
C ARG A 177 -14.58 4.04 8.51
N VAL A 178 -14.04 3.54 7.40
CA VAL A 178 -13.62 2.15 7.22
C VAL A 178 -12.15 2.10 6.85
N GLY A 179 -11.32 1.60 7.77
CA GLY A 179 -9.91 1.34 7.53
C GLY A 179 -9.71 0.16 6.57
N VAL A 180 -8.75 0.28 5.65
CA VAL A 180 -8.35 -0.80 4.75
C VAL A 180 -6.89 -1.14 5.03
N VAL A 181 -6.65 -2.30 5.60
CA VAL A 181 -5.31 -2.84 5.87
C VAL A 181 -5.14 -4.18 5.18
N GLY A 182 -3.93 -4.70 5.12
CA GLY A 182 -3.70 -6.04 4.58
C GLY A 182 -2.42 -6.17 3.79
N GLU A 183 -2.35 -7.18 2.94
CA GLU A 183 -1.21 -7.44 2.07
C GLU A 183 -1.06 -6.29 1.07
N ILE A 184 0.17 -5.84 0.89
CA ILE A 184 0.47 -4.57 0.23
C ILE A 184 -0.05 -4.49 -1.21
N LEU A 185 0.08 -5.54 -2.02
CA LEU A 185 -0.44 -5.54 -3.39
C LEU A 185 -1.98 -5.55 -3.37
N VAL A 186 -2.59 -6.42 -2.56
CA VAL A 186 -4.06 -6.51 -2.47
C VAL A 186 -4.65 -5.22 -1.91
N LYS A 187 -3.97 -4.57 -0.97
CA LYS A 187 -4.41 -3.28 -0.42
C LYS A 187 -4.41 -2.16 -1.46
N PHE A 188 -3.36 -2.06 -2.28
CA PHE A 188 -3.16 -0.91 -3.18
C PHE A 188 -3.55 -1.15 -4.64
N LEU A 189 -3.78 -2.39 -5.06
CA LEU A 189 -4.18 -2.70 -6.44
C LEU A 189 -5.70 -2.96 -6.53
N PRO A 190 -6.51 -2.05 -7.08
CA PRO A 190 -7.97 -2.20 -7.14
C PRO A 190 -8.44 -3.50 -7.79
N ALA A 191 -7.78 -3.94 -8.86
CA ALA A 191 -8.11 -5.21 -9.52
C ALA A 191 -7.87 -6.45 -8.65
N ALA A 192 -6.97 -6.36 -7.66
CA ALA A 192 -6.68 -7.46 -6.75
C ALA A 192 -7.66 -7.53 -5.56
N ASN A 193 -8.38 -6.44 -5.27
CA ASN A 193 -9.32 -6.34 -4.16
C ASN A 193 -10.76 -6.05 -4.58
N ASN A 194 -11.09 -6.31 -5.83
CA ASN A 194 -12.43 -6.08 -6.40
C ASN A 194 -12.92 -4.65 -6.23
N TYR A 195 -12.01 -3.65 -6.42
CA TYR A 195 -12.31 -2.22 -6.30
C TYR A 195 -12.92 -1.87 -4.94
N LEU A 196 -12.32 -2.39 -3.87
CA LEU A 196 -12.84 -2.30 -2.50
C LEU A 196 -13.15 -0.87 -2.06
N VAL A 197 -12.29 0.11 -2.36
CA VAL A 197 -12.52 1.51 -1.98
C VAL A 197 -13.76 2.06 -2.67
N ASP A 198 -13.91 1.83 -3.98
CA ASP A 198 -15.07 2.28 -4.74
C ASP A 198 -16.35 1.60 -4.23
N LEU A 199 -16.27 0.32 -3.85
CA LEU A 199 -17.37 -0.41 -3.23
C LEU A 199 -17.76 0.20 -1.87
N LEU A 200 -16.80 0.49 -0.99
CA LEU A 200 -17.06 1.11 0.32
C LEU A 200 -17.73 2.49 0.15
N GLU A 201 -17.27 3.30 -0.78
CA GLU A 201 -17.85 4.61 -1.07
C GLU A 201 -19.25 4.50 -1.67
N SER A 202 -19.49 3.55 -2.59
CA SER A 202 -20.83 3.32 -3.16
C SER A 202 -21.86 2.83 -2.13
N GLU A 203 -21.39 2.14 -1.08
CA GLU A 203 -22.22 1.71 0.06
C GLU A 203 -22.30 2.80 1.17
N GLY A 204 -21.81 4.00 0.90
CA GLY A 204 -21.97 5.17 1.76
C GLY A 204 -20.92 5.34 2.87
N ALA A 205 -19.77 4.69 2.79
CA ALA A 205 -18.67 4.80 3.75
C ALA A 205 -17.54 5.74 3.27
N GLU A 206 -16.68 6.17 4.19
CA GLU A 206 -15.37 6.78 3.92
C GLU A 206 -14.29 5.72 4.06
N ALA A 207 -13.52 5.47 3.01
CA ALA A 207 -12.37 4.59 3.07
C ALA A 207 -11.14 5.31 3.64
N VAL A 208 -10.44 4.68 4.59
CA VAL A 208 -9.21 5.17 5.19
C VAL A 208 -8.11 4.17 4.93
N VAL A 209 -7.17 4.52 4.05
CA VAL A 209 -6.07 3.64 3.64
C VAL A 209 -4.75 4.21 4.16
N PRO A 210 -4.00 3.49 5.02
CA PRO A 210 -2.69 3.92 5.48
C PRO A 210 -1.68 4.09 4.33
N ASP A 211 -0.72 5.01 4.51
CA ASP A 211 0.23 5.43 3.49
C ASP A 211 1.16 4.29 3.04
N LEU A 212 1.54 4.29 1.75
CA LEU A 212 2.52 3.32 1.21
C LEU A 212 3.92 3.55 1.80
N LEU A 213 4.28 4.80 2.07
CA LEU A 213 5.58 5.15 2.62
C LEU A 213 5.81 4.53 4.02
N ASP A 214 4.74 4.32 4.79
CA ASP A 214 4.83 3.69 6.11
C ASP A 214 5.32 2.24 6.03
N PHE A 215 4.98 1.52 4.96
CA PHE A 215 5.55 0.18 4.72
C PHE A 215 7.07 0.22 4.47
N LEU A 216 7.58 1.24 3.76
CA LEU A 216 9.02 1.42 3.60
C LEU A 216 9.71 1.74 4.93
N LEU A 217 9.10 2.60 5.74
CA LEU A 217 9.58 2.92 7.09
C LEU A 217 9.60 1.68 8.00
N TYR A 218 8.55 0.83 7.92
CA TYR A 218 8.51 -0.45 8.62
C TYR A 218 9.68 -1.37 8.24
N CYS A 219 10.00 -1.48 6.95
CA CYS A 219 11.12 -2.30 6.48
C CYS A 219 12.47 -1.86 7.12
N PHE A 220 12.70 -0.56 7.24
CA PHE A 220 13.86 -0.02 7.95
C PHE A 220 13.78 -0.26 9.47
N TYR A 221 12.63 -0.01 10.07
CA TYR A 221 12.45 -0.11 11.52
C TYR A 221 12.69 -1.51 12.05
N ASN A 222 12.42 -2.55 11.26
CA ASN A 222 12.68 -3.95 11.58
C ASN A 222 14.13 -4.26 11.96
N GLN A 223 15.10 -3.46 11.52
CA GLN A 223 16.50 -3.68 11.87
C GLN A 223 16.79 -3.43 13.36
N ASN A 224 16.00 -2.57 14.03
CA ASN A 224 16.14 -2.31 15.45
C ASN A 224 15.91 -3.58 16.28
N PHE A 225 14.82 -4.31 16.01
CA PHE A 225 14.54 -5.58 16.69
C PHE A 225 15.63 -6.63 16.42
N LYS A 226 16.13 -6.73 15.18
CA LYS A 226 17.17 -7.69 14.81
C LYS A 226 18.49 -7.43 15.59
N VAL A 227 18.83 -6.16 15.75
CA VAL A 227 20.03 -5.79 16.54
C VAL A 227 19.78 -6.03 18.03
N GLU A 228 18.64 -5.63 18.56
CA GLU A 228 18.35 -5.69 20.00
C GLU A 228 18.11 -7.12 20.49
N LYS A 229 17.36 -7.92 19.72
CA LYS A 229 16.90 -9.26 20.16
C LYS A 229 17.65 -10.41 19.50
N LEU A 230 18.23 -10.23 18.31
CA LEU A 230 18.88 -11.30 17.56
C LEU A 230 20.41 -11.12 17.45
N GLY A 231 20.97 -10.09 18.10
CA GLY A 231 22.41 -9.88 18.15
C GLY A 231 23.05 -9.45 16.82
N PHE A 232 22.27 -8.85 15.89
CA PHE A 232 22.83 -8.33 14.65
C PHE A 232 23.73 -7.12 14.91
N GLU A 233 24.58 -6.78 13.97
CA GLU A 233 25.51 -5.66 14.08
C GLU A 233 24.77 -4.32 14.30
N LYS A 234 25.16 -3.58 15.34
CA LYS A 234 24.59 -2.25 15.68
C LYS A 234 24.60 -1.28 14.49
N LYS A 235 25.60 -1.37 13.62
CA LYS A 235 25.72 -0.55 12.42
C LYS A 235 24.48 -0.67 11.51
N LYS A 236 23.84 -1.84 11.42
CA LYS A 236 22.63 -2.06 10.62
C LYS A 236 21.44 -1.25 11.14
N ALA A 237 21.22 -1.20 12.45
CA ALA A 237 20.17 -0.36 13.05
C ALA A 237 20.48 1.12 12.87
N THR A 238 21.74 1.54 13.04
CA THR A 238 22.12 2.95 12.84
C THR A 238 21.85 3.40 11.40
N THR A 239 22.25 2.60 10.40
CA THR A 239 22.01 2.90 8.99
C THR A 239 20.50 2.93 8.68
N ALA A 240 19.74 1.98 9.22
CA ALA A 240 18.29 1.93 9.04
C ALA A 240 17.58 3.14 9.66
N ASN A 241 17.98 3.54 10.87
CA ASN A 241 17.43 4.73 11.52
C ASN A 241 17.80 6.03 10.77
N LEU A 242 18.96 6.10 10.14
CA LEU A 242 19.30 7.19 9.23
C LEU A 242 18.39 7.19 7.99
N GLY A 243 18.09 6.01 7.44
CA GLY A 243 17.12 5.85 6.35
C GLY A 243 15.71 6.32 6.75
N ILE A 244 15.24 5.97 7.94
CA ILE A 244 13.96 6.47 8.49
C ILE A 244 13.97 7.99 8.57
N LYS A 245 15.02 8.59 9.15
CA LYS A 245 15.15 10.05 9.25
C LYS A 245 15.15 10.73 7.87
N ALA A 246 15.82 10.11 6.89
CA ALA A 246 15.84 10.63 5.53
C ALA A 246 14.44 10.58 4.86
N LEU A 247 13.73 9.45 4.95
CA LEU A 247 12.37 9.34 4.42
C LEU A 247 11.41 10.30 5.10
N GLU A 248 11.46 10.41 6.43
CA GLU A 248 10.66 11.38 7.19
C GLU A 248 10.99 12.83 6.82
N TRP A 249 12.26 13.13 6.56
CA TRP A 249 12.64 14.45 6.07
C TRP A 249 12.04 14.74 4.68
N PHE A 250 11.96 13.75 3.78
CA PHE A 250 11.27 13.91 2.51
C PHE A 250 9.76 14.07 2.69
N ARG A 251 9.14 13.33 3.61
CA ARG A 251 7.70 13.40 3.92
C ARG A 251 7.29 14.66 4.70
N ALA A 252 8.22 15.28 5.45
CA ALA A 252 7.93 16.40 6.34
C ALA A 252 7.10 17.55 5.69
N PRO A 253 7.32 17.96 4.43
CA PRO A 253 6.49 19.00 3.81
C PRO A 253 5.01 18.64 3.70
N ALA A 254 4.70 17.37 3.42
CA ALA A 254 3.32 16.87 3.39
C ALA A 254 2.74 16.77 4.80
N THR A 255 3.52 16.25 5.76
CA THR A 255 3.13 16.15 7.18
C THR A 255 2.80 17.52 7.77
N GLU A 256 3.64 18.52 7.51
CA GLU A 256 3.42 19.91 7.93
C GLU A 256 2.13 20.50 7.33
N ALA A 257 1.89 20.26 6.05
CA ALA A 257 0.69 20.75 5.36
C ALA A 257 -0.60 20.05 5.85
N PHE A 258 -0.57 18.73 6.07
CA PHE A 258 -1.69 18.00 6.67
C PHE A 258 -1.99 18.49 8.10
N ALA A 259 -0.98 18.74 8.90
CA ALA A 259 -1.17 19.25 10.27
C ALA A 259 -1.81 20.67 10.32
N ALA A 260 -1.65 21.44 9.25
CA ALA A 260 -2.23 22.79 9.12
C ALA A 260 -3.62 22.78 8.45
N SER A 261 -4.07 21.66 7.91
CA SER A 261 -5.34 21.52 7.18
C SER A 261 -6.54 21.30 8.11
N LYS A 262 -7.75 21.54 7.60
CA LYS A 262 -9.01 21.36 8.33
C LYS A 262 -9.54 19.93 8.25
N HIS A 263 -9.29 19.25 7.12
CA HIS A 263 -9.95 17.99 6.78
C HIS A 263 -9.02 16.77 6.89
N PHE A 264 -7.69 16.99 7.01
CA PHE A 264 -6.72 15.91 6.99
C PHE A 264 -5.94 15.81 8.29
N THR A 265 -5.42 14.62 8.57
CA THR A 265 -4.52 14.36 9.69
C THR A 265 -3.16 13.91 9.18
N PRO A 266 -2.06 14.34 9.82
CA PRO A 266 -0.72 13.87 9.47
C PRO A 266 -0.60 12.36 9.71
N PRO A 267 0.29 11.66 8.95
CA PRO A 267 0.56 10.24 9.19
C PRO A 267 1.20 10.00 10.55
N ALA A 268 0.93 8.85 11.15
CA ALA A 268 1.57 8.43 12.39
C ALA A 268 3.06 8.13 12.18
N LYS A 269 3.85 8.21 13.24
CA LYS A 269 5.27 7.82 13.18
C LYS A 269 5.40 6.32 13.29
N ILE A 270 6.35 5.73 12.54
CA ILE A 270 6.58 4.28 12.58
C ILE A 270 6.93 3.77 13.97
N GLN A 271 7.57 4.59 14.81
CA GLN A 271 7.87 4.26 16.20
C GLN A 271 6.60 4.09 17.04
N ASP A 272 5.59 4.93 16.80
CA ASP A 272 4.31 4.87 17.52
C ASP A 272 3.52 3.62 17.10
N LEU A 273 3.50 3.31 15.78
CA LEU A 273 2.92 2.06 15.28
C LEU A 273 3.60 0.84 15.90
N GLY A 274 4.94 0.84 15.95
CA GLY A 274 5.71 -0.25 16.57
C GLY A 274 5.41 -0.40 18.05
N LYS A 275 5.30 0.71 18.79
CA LYS A 275 4.93 0.69 20.21
C LYS A 275 3.53 0.10 20.42
N MET A 276 2.53 0.58 19.67
CA MET A 276 1.16 0.05 19.74
C MET A 276 1.12 -1.45 19.40
N ALA A 277 1.77 -1.86 18.30
CA ALA A 277 1.80 -3.26 17.89
C ALA A 277 2.45 -4.17 18.92
N SER A 278 3.51 -3.70 19.62
CA SER A 278 4.26 -4.49 20.60
C SER A 278 3.43 -4.94 21.80
N ASP A 279 2.32 -4.27 22.08
CA ASP A 279 1.38 -4.63 23.15
C ASP A 279 0.49 -5.84 22.77
N ILE A 280 0.39 -6.16 21.49
CA ILE A 280 -0.43 -7.25 20.94
C ILE A 280 0.43 -8.40 20.42
N VAL A 281 1.47 -8.07 19.63
CA VAL A 281 2.33 -9.06 18.97
C VAL A 281 3.80 -8.68 19.11
N SER A 282 4.67 -9.67 19.08
CA SER A 282 6.10 -9.40 19.03
C SER A 282 6.51 -8.70 17.73
N LEU A 283 7.36 -7.67 17.82
CA LEU A 283 7.99 -7.05 16.66
C LEU A 283 8.94 -7.97 15.90
N GLY A 284 9.15 -9.19 16.39
CA GLY A 284 9.84 -10.28 15.68
C GLY A 284 9.02 -10.88 14.53
N ASN A 285 7.71 -10.61 14.46
CA ASN A 285 6.87 -10.97 13.31
C ASN A 285 7.15 -10.01 12.14
N GLN A 286 8.22 -10.24 11.38
CA GLN A 286 8.76 -9.32 10.36
C GLN A 286 8.63 -9.85 8.93
N THR A 287 7.97 -10.99 8.71
CA THR A 287 7.78 -11.56 7.38
C THR A 287 6.62 -10.85 6.67
N GLY A 288 6.85 -10.41 5.43
CA GLY A 288 5.88 -9.59 4.70
C GLY A 288 5.59 -8.29 5.46
N GLU A 289 4.33 -7.96 5.63
CA GLU A 289 3.87 -6.79 6.40
C GLU A 289 4.07 -6.98 7.93
N GLY A 290 4.09 -8.23 8.38
CA GLY A 290 4.40 -8.58 9.77
C GLY A 290 3.60 -7.79 10.80
N TRP A 291 4.26 -7.41 11.91
CA TRP A 291 3.64 -6.65 13.01
C TRP A 291 3.01 -5.31 12.56
N PHE A 292 3.42 -4.80 11.41
CA PHE A 292 2.92 -3.54 10.85
C PHE A 292 1.40 -3.58 10.60
N LEU A 293 0.85 -4.72 10.15
CA LEU A 293 -0.61 -4.90 10.01
C LEU A 293 -1.36 -4.66 11.32
N THR A 294 -0.84 -5.22 12.42
CA THR A 294 -1.43 -5.00 13.76
C THR A 294 -1.31 -3.53 14.16
N GLY A 295 -0.17 -2.90 13.87
CA GLY A 295 0.07 -1.48 14.13
C GLY A 295 -0.90 -0.57 13.36
N GLU A 296 -1.11 -0.83 12.07
CA GLU A 296 -2.08 -0.08 11.24
C GLU A 296 -3.51 -0.22 11.78
N MET A 297 -3.93 -1.43 12.20
CA MET A 297 -5.27 -1.62 12.78
C MET A 297 -5.46 -0.80 14.06
N LEU A 298 -4.45 -0.77 14.93
CA LEU A 298 -4.48 0.00 16.18
C LEU A 298 -4.50 1.51 15.92
N GLU A 299 -3.69 1.97 14.98
CA GLU A 299 -3.69 3.38 14.57
C GLU A 299 -5.07 3.80 14.03
N LEU A 300 -5.69 2.99 13.17
CA LEU A 300 -7.03 3.24 12.64
C LEU A 300 -8.10 3.29 13.75
N ILE A 301 -8.06 2.38 14.70
CA ILE A 301 -8.97 2.41 15.86
C ILE A 301 -8.81 3.72 16.63
N HIS A 302 -7.58 4.12 16.94
CA HIS A 302 -7.29 5.32 17.70
C HIS A 302 -7.58 6.62 16.94
N SER A 303 -7.47 6.60 15.60
CA SER A 303 -7.78 7.76 14.73
C SER A 303 -9.26 7.89 14.35
N GLY A 304 -10.14 7.07 14.95
CA GLY A 304 -11.59 7.13 14.73
C GLY A 304 -12.08 6.42 13.47
N ALA A 305 -11.35 5.41 13.00
CA ALA A 305 -11.77 4.49 11.95
C ALA A 305 -11.83 3.04 12.49
N PRO A 306 -12.68 2.74 13.47
CA PRO A 306 -12.72 1.45 14.16
C PRO A 306 -13.32 0.32 13.31
N ASN A 307 -13.95 0.64 12.18
CA ASN A 307 -14.41 -0.35 11.22
C ASN A 307 -13.25 -0.67 10.28
N ILE A 308 -12.81 -1.92 10.21
CA ILE A 308 -11.60 -2.29 9.48
C ILE A 308 -11.84 -3.50 8.58
N VAL A 309 -11.46 -3.37 7.31
CA VAL A 309 -11.34 -4.48 6.37
C VAL A 309 -9.87 -4.86 6.28
N CYS A 310 -9.55 -6.08 6.72
CA CYS A 310 -8.24 -6.68 6.53
C CYS A 310 -8.27 -7.49 5.22
N THR A 311 -7.69 -6.93 4.15
CA THR A 311 -7.57 -7.58 2.85
C THR A 311 -6.40 -8.54 2.85
N GLN A 312 -6.68 -9.81 2.68
CA GLN A 312 -5.63 -10.81 2.74
C GLN A 312 -5.69 -11.77 1.55
N PRO A 313 -4.53 -12.11 0.96
CA PRO A 313 -4.47 -13.21 0.03
C PRO A 313 -4.73 -14.53 0.75
N PHE A 314 -5.43 -15.46 0.10
CA PHE A 314 -5.52 -16.83 0.61
C PHE A 314 -4.10 -17.41 0.82
N ALA A 315 -3.91 -18.12 1.92
CA ALA A 315 -2.63 -18.72 2.33
C ALA A 315 -1.45 -17.75 2.51
N CYS A 316 -1.71 -16.45 2.69
CA CYS A 316 -0.67 -15.51 3.09
C CYS A 316 -0.37 -15.64 4.59
N LEU A 317 0.75 -16.27 4.93
CA LEU A 317 1.13 -16.56 6.33
C LEU A 317 1.15 -15.31 7.21
N PRO A 318 1.87 -14.21 6.88
CA PRO A 318 1.90 -13.03 7.74
C PRO A 318 0.50 -12.43 7.97
N ASN A 319 -0.31 -12.34 6.93
CA ASN A 319 -1.68 -11.83 7.07
C ASN A 319 -2.56 -12.70 7.96
N HIS A 320 -2.41 -14.03 7.90
CA HIS A 320 -3.15 -14.93 8.79
C HIS A 320 -2.69 -14.83 10.24
N VAL A 321 -1.40 -14.67 10.50
CA VAL A 321 -0.85 -14.59 11.86
C VAL A 321 -1.12 -13.23 12.51
N VAL A 322 -0.69 -12.14 11.89
CA VAL A 322 -0.70 -10.79 12.49
C VAL A 322 -1.78 -9.86 11.93
N GLY A 323 -2.56 -10.31 10.96
CA GLY A 323 -3.79 -9.69 10.50
C GLY A 323 -5.00 -10.38 11.14
N LYS A 324 -5.43 -11.50 10.56
CA LYS A 324 -6.62 -12.26 11.01
C LYS A 324 -6.47 -12.81 12.43
N GLY A 325 -5.30 -13.34 12.78
CA GLY A 325 -5.05 -13.99 14.06
C GLY A 325 -5.19 -13.07 15.28
N VAL A 326 -4.96 -11.78 15.13
CA VAL A 326 -5.06 -10.79 16.23
C VAL A 326 -6.46 -10.21 16.42
N ILE A 327 -7.39 -10.41 15.49
CA ILE A 327 -8.72 -9.77 15.50
C ILE A 327 -9.47 -10.04 16.81
N LYS A 328 -9.41 -11.26 17.32
CA LYS A 328 -10.07 -11.61 18.59
C LYS A 328 -9.54 -10.80 19.76
N GLU A 329 -8.22 -10.61 19.84
CA GLU A 329 -7.58 -9.84 20.89
C GLU A 329 -7.86 -8.33 20.73
N LEU A 330 -7.83 -7.82 19.51
CA LEU A 330 -8.21 -6.42 19.22
C LEU A 330 -9.65 -6.13 19.66
N ARG A 331 -10.61 -6.98 19.30
CA ARG A 331 -12.00 -6.82 19.74
C ARG A 331 -12.18 -6.93 21.25
N ARG A 332 -11.36 -7.74 21.93
CA ARG A 332 -11.37 -7.85 23.39
C ARG A 332 -10.91 -6.57 24.08
N ARG A 333 -9.87 -5.92 23.51
CA ARG A 333 -9.30 -4.67 24.05
C ARG A 333 -10.08 -3.43 23.61
N TYR A 334 -10.62 -3.46 22.40
CA TYR A 334 -11.34 -2.37 21.75
C TYR A 334 -12.73 -2.88 21.31
N PRO A 335 -13.71 -3.01 22.23
CA PRO A 335 -15.03 -3.59 21.94
C PRO A 335 -15.81 -2.85 20.85
N GLU A 336 -15.51 -1.57 20.62
CA GLU A 336 -16.07 -0.74 19.56
C GLU A 336 -15.54 -1.11 18.17
N SER A 337 -14.44 -1.86 18.09
CA SER A 337 -13.83 -2.22 16.82
C SER A 337 -14.66 -3.26 16.07
N ASN A 338 -14.89 -2.98 14.78
CA ASN A 338 -15.65 -3.82 13.87
C ASN A 338 -14.76 -4.27 12.72
N ILE A 339 -13.98 -5.33 12.96
CA ILE A 339 -12.92 -5.78 12.06
C ILE A 339 -13.38 -7.02 11.29
N VAL A 340 -13.24 -7.02 9.97
CA VAL A 340 -13.50 -8.19 9.11
C VAL A 340 -12.27 -8.52 8.28
N ALA A 341 -11.88 -9.79 8.26
CA ALA A 341 -10.86 -10.27 7.33
C ALA A 341 -11.54 -10.81 6.06
N ILE A 342 -11.12 -10.36 4.89
CA ILE A 342 -11.61 -10.79 3.59
C ILE A 342 -10.48 -11.47 2.84
N ASP A 343 -10.68 -12.73 2.49
CA ASP A 343 -9.73 -13.50 1.69
C ASP A 343 -9.94 -13.20 0.20
N PHE A 344 -8.85 -12.87 -0.49
CA PHE A 344 -8.79 -12.67 -1.93
C PHE A 344 -8.00 -13.81 -2.57
N ASP A 345 -8.61 -14.45 -3.55
CA ASP A 345 -8.09 -15.65 -4.23
C ASP A 345 -8.79 -15.78 -5.59
N PRO A 346 -8.16 -16.39 -6.61
CA PRO A 346 -8.81 -16.61 -7.90
C PRO A 346 -10.13 -17.37 -7.82
N GLY A 347 -10.25 -18.30 -6.85
CA GLY A 347 -11.46 -19.08 -6.60
C GLY A 347 -12.43 -18.50 -5.58
N ALA A 348 -12.11 -17.32 -5.00
CA ALA A 348 -12.96 -16.74 -3.97
C ALA A 348 -14.30 -16.24 -4.54
N SER A 349 -15.38 -16.52 -3.82
CA SER A 349 -16.71 -16.04 -4.18
C SER A 349 -16.84 -14.54 -3.88
N GLU A 350 -16.96 -13.71 -4.92
CA GLU A 350 -17.21 -12.28 -4.79
C GLU A 350 -18.49 -11.99 -4.01
N VAL A 351 -19.53 -12.82 -4.17
CA VAL A 351 -20.79 -12.69 -3.44
C VAL A 351 -20.56 -12.86 -1.94
N ASN A 352 -19.74 -13.83 -1.53
CA ASN A 352 -19.41 -14.03 -0.11
C ASN A 352 -18.59 -12.87 0.45
N GLN A 353 -17.64 -12.33 -0.32
CA GLN A 353 -16.88 -11.15 0.06
C GLN A 353 -17.80 -9.95 0.25
N LEU A 354 -18.69 -9.69 -0.72
CA LEU A 354 -19.67 -8.61 -0.68
C LEU A 354 -20.61 -8.74 0.52
N ASN A 355 -21.14 -9.93 0.80
CA ASN A 355 -22.04 -10.16 1.94
C ASN A 355 -21.35 -9.87 3.27
N ARG A 356 -20.09 -10.25 3.42
CA ARG A 356 -19.30 -9.96 4.64
C ARG A 356 -19.04 -8.46 4.80
N LEU A 357 -18.74 -7.76 3.70
CA LEU A 357 -18.57 -6.30 3.70
C LEU A 357 -19.87 -5.60 4.06
N LYS A 358 -21.00 -5.99 3.47
CA LYS A 358 -22.32 -5.40 3.78
C LYS A 358 -22.74 -5.63 5.24
N LEU A 359 -22.43 -6.80 5.80
CA LEU A 359 -22.68 -7.07 7.23
C LEU A 359 -21.84 -6.16 8.13
N MET A 360 -20.57 -5.97 7.80
CA MET A 360 -19.67 -5.05 8.50
C MET A 360 -20.19 -3.61 8.40
N LEU A 361 -20.57 -3.14 7.21
CA LEU A 361 -21.10 -1.80 6.97
C LEU A 361 -22.43 -1.57 7.69
N SER A 362 -23.33 -2.57 7.74
CA SER A 362 -24.55 -2.50 8.53
C SER A 362 -24.27 -2.22 10.01
N THR A 363 -23.25 -2.91 10.57
CA THR A 363 -22.80 -2.66 11.94
C THR A 363 -22.18 -1.28 12.09
N ALA A 364 -21.35 -0.84 11.14
CA ALA A 364 -20.71 0.46 11.13
C ALA A 364 -21.74 1.61 11.12
N ASN A 365 -22.77 1.50 10.28
CA ASN A 365 -23.87 2.48 10.23
C ASN A 365 -24.68 2.53 11.54
N LYS A 366 -24.95 1.38 12.17
CA LYS A 366 -25.62 1.35 13.47
C LYS A 366 -24.80 2.05 14.56
N ASN A 367 -23.47 1.89 14.52
CA ASN A 367 -22.58 2.52 15.51
C ASN A 367 -22.41 4.03 15.27
N LEU A 368 -22.53 4.49 14.01
CA LEU A 368 -22.47 5.91 13.66
C LEU A 368 -23.69 6.69 14.21
N ASN A 369 -24.86 6.02 14.33
CA ASN A 369 -26.12 6.60 14.74
C ASN A 369 -26.40 6.46 16.26
N LYS A 370 -25.46 5.91 17.02
CA LYS A 370 -25.50 5.88 18.50
C LYS A 370 -24.79 7.10 19.09
#